data_db01dbc4d0cc365812e9a14898ca0ec5
#
_entry.id   db01dbc4d0cc365812e9a14898ca0ec5
#
_cell.length_a   1.000
_cell.length_b   1.000
_cell.length_c   1.000
_cell.angle_alpha   90.00
_cell.angle_beta   90.00
_cell.angle_gamma   90.00
#
_symmetry.space_group_name_H-M   'P 1'
#
loop_
_entity.id
_entity.type
_entity.pdbx_description
1 polymer ?
#
loop_
_entity_poly.entity_id
_entity_poly.type
_entity_poly.pdbx_seq_one_letter_code
_entity_poly.pdbx_strand_id
1 'polypeptide(L)'
;MAKKNDKIAIQSYVLTAAKYDFNVYEKRVLYCLVELAQCEVQGLKFPKDCKKIDHDLFGYREISIPCNKILKGEEDKNHERVKKALLSLCKKTLEYEDNNIWTALNIVAFPKITKRENNFSFTIHPIIWDCILDFSKGYRPIELKVVKDFVSEYTMRFYELMSNQETTLEFSLEKLRSMFKLENKYKSVNMLVEKTIIQAKEELDKKSPFSFDFEIVRKGKGGKIVGFKFWRIINKNHPDFESQNIAIKERSDIYWHLTNPECDYLLNVLDFDVPEIKKNMDTFKAVKEVADLQEELTRILMQMRKYQHKGKEFTNPKGYVINSLKELVNQAKLKKEKK
;
A
#
# COMPACT_ATOMS: atom_id res chain seq x y z
N MET A 1 -5.72 28.08 7.75
CA MET A 1 -6.55 26.85 7.80
C MET A 1 -5.75 25.73 7.20
N ALA A 2 -5.22 24.81 8.01
CA ALA A 2 -4.49 23.65 7.51
C ALA A 2 -5.42 22.81 6.61
N LYS A 3 -5.02 22.64 5.34
CA LYS A 3 -5.73 21.73 4.43
C LYS A 3 -5.72 20.34 5.08
N LYS A 4 -6.90 19.77 5.24
CA LYS A 4 -7.12 18.37 5.62
C LYS A 4 -6.15 17.51 4.82
N ASN A 5 -5.18 16.88 5.48
CA ASN A 5 -4.25 15.96 4.83
C ASN A 5 -5.09 14.94 4.05
N ASP A 6 -4.95 14.94 2.73
CA ASP A 6 -5.56 13.91 1.90
C ASP A 6 -4.98 12.58 2.41
N LYS A 7 -5.86 11.65 2.79
CA LYS A 7 -5.45 10.42 3.43
C LYS A 7 -4.62 9.58 2.47
N ILE A 8 -3.36 9.41 2.81
CA ILE A 8 -2.44 8.52 2.12
C ILE A 8 -2.45 7.17 2.86
N ALA A 9 -2.81 6.11 2.17
CA ALA A 9 -2.64 4.75 2.66
C ALA A 9 -1.31 4.19 2.14
N ILE A 10 -0.59 3.48 2.99
CA ILE A 10 0.68 2.87 2.63
C ILE A 10 0.47 1.39 2.37
N GLN A 11 0.60 0.99 1.11
CA GLN A 11 0.42 -0.38 0.68
C GLN A 11 1.76 -1.11 0.63
N SER A 12 1.83 -2.28 1.26
CA SER A 12 2.99 -3.18 1.17
C SER A 12 3.35 -3.48 -0.30
N TYR A 13 4.64 -3.52 -0.62
CA TYR A 13 5.10 -3.92 -1.95
C TYR A 13 4.73 -5.37 -2.27
N VAL A 14 4.62 -6.23 -1.27
CA VAL A 14 4.13 -7.61 -1.43
C VAL A 14 2.75 -7.61 -2.09
N LEU A 15 1.83 -6.77 -1.63
CA LEU A 15 0.51 -6.60 -2.24
C LEU A 15 0.59 -5.99 -3.64
N THR A 16 1.49 -5.03 -3.86
CA THR A 16 1.68 -4.39 -5.18
C THR A 16 2.22 -5.37 -6.22
N ALA A 17 3.16 -6.25 -5.84
CA ALA A 17 3.78 -7.22 -6.74
C ALA A 17 3.00 -8.54 -6.87
N ALA A 18 2.03 -8.79 -5.99
CA ALA A 18 1.27 -10.03 -5.97
C ALA A 18 0.46 -10.28 -7.26
N LYS A 19 0.23 -11.55 -7.55
CA LYS A 19 -0.56 -12.02 -8.71
C LYS A 19 -2.03 -12.05 -8.33
N TYR A 20 -2.83 -11.16 -8.90
CA TYR A 20 -4.30 -11.15 -8.73
C TYR A 20 -5.01 -10.36 -9.85
N ASP A 21 -6.31 -10.61 -10.00
CA ASP A 21 -7.19 -9.98 -10.99
C ASP A 21 -8.38 -9.26 -10.32
N PHE A 22 -8.13 -8.52 -9.27
CA PHE A 22 -9.19 -7.80 -8.54
C PHE A 22 -9.77 -6.68 -9.40
N ASN A 23 -11.10 -6.66 -9.49
CA ASN A 23 -11.80 -5.54 -10.11
C ASN A 23 -11.78 -4.29 -9.19
N VAL A 24 -12.32 -3.17 -9.71
CA VAL A 24 -12.31 -1.88 -9.03
C VAL A 24 -12.94 -1.94 -7.61
N TYR A 25 -14.05 -2.64 -7.44
CA TYR A 25 -14.74 -2.74 -6.14
C TYR A 25 -13.95 -3.62 -5.15
N GLU A 26 -13.37 -4.72 -5.63
CA GLU A 26 -12.50 -5.58 -4.86
C GLU A 26 -11.22 -4.85 -4.41
N LYS A 27 -10.64 -4.05 -5.29
CA LYS A 27 -9.49 -3.19 -4.95
C LYS A 27 -9.84 -2.16 -3.88
N ARG A 28 -11.05 -1.58 -3.93
CA ARG A 28 -11.49 -0.64 -2.89
C ARG A 28 -11.67 -1.31 -1.53
N VAL A 29 -12.10 -2.59 -1.47
CA VAL A 29 -12.08 -3.37 -0.21
C VAL A 29 -10.65 -3.47 0.32
N LEU A 30 -9.68 -3.83 -0.54
CA LEU A 30 -8.28 -3.92 -0.14
C LEU A 30 -7.75 -2.58 0.39
N TYR A 31 -8.03 -1.46 -0.28
CA TYR A 31 -7.61 -0.14 0.20
C TYR A 31 -8.24 0.24 1.54
N CYS A 32 -9.49 -0.14 1.80
CA CYS A 32 -10.10 0.04 3.11
C CYS A 32 -9.37 -0.78 4.18
N LEU A 33 -8.97 -2.01 3.89
CA LEU A 33 -8.18 -2.83 4.82
C LEU A 33 -6.81 -2.20 5.11
N VAL A 34 -6.12 -1.69 4.09
CA VAL A 34 -4.84 -0.99 4.24
C VAL A 34 -5.02 0.26 5.12
N GLU A 35 -6.08 1.06 4.88
CA GLU A 35 -6.40 2.24 5.71
C GLU A 35 -6.63 1.85 7.18
N LEU A 36 -7.41 0.79 7.44
CA LEU A 36 -7.70 0.35 8.80
C LEU A 36 -6.47 -0.20 9.51
N ALA A 37 -5.68 -1.02 8.83
CA ALA A 37 -4.44 -1.56 9.36
C ALA A 37 -3.45 -0.45 9.75
N GLN A 38 -3.35 0.58 8.91
CA GLN A 38 -2.50 1.74 9.18
C GLN A 38 -3.01 2.56 10.36
N CYS A 39 -4.33 2.80 10.47
CA CYS A 39 -4.91 3.48 11.62
C CYS A 39 -4.60 2.74 12.94
N GLU A 40 -4.69 1.41 12.95
CA GLU A 40 -4.37 0.60 14.13
C GLU A 40 -2.93 0.80 14.57
N VAL A 41 -1.99 0.73 13.62
CA VAL A 41 -0.56 0.87 13.93
C VAL A 41 -0.21 2.26 14.44
N GLN A 42 -0.81 3.29 13.86
CA GLN A 42 -0.62 4.68 14.28
C GLN A 42 -1.35 5.03 15.58
N GLY A 43 -2.17 4.12 16.12
CA GLY A 43 -3.02 4.41 17.28
C GLY A 43 -4.13 5.41 16.97
N LEU A 44 -4.50 5.58 15.70
CA LEU A 44 -5.55 6.49 15.27
C LEU A 44 -6.93 5.83 15.40
N LYS A 45 -7.95 6.67 15.59
CA LYS A 45 -9.34 6.21 15.52
C LYS A 45 -9.66 5.74 14.10
N PHE A 46 -10.37 4.62 13.99
CA PHE A 46 -10.85 4.14 12.71
C PHE A 46 -11.75 5.18 12.02
N PRO A 47 -11.80 5.17 10.69
CA PRO A 47 -12.74 5.99 9.94
C PRO A 47 -14.16 5.77 10.45
N LYS A 48 -15.00 6.82 10.35
CA LYS A 48 -16.40 6.78 10.79
C LYS A 48 -17.10 5.52 10.28
N ASP A 49 -17.81 4.86 11.19
CA ASP A 49 -18.60 3.65 10.96
C ASP A 49 -17.82 2.39 10.55
N CYS A 50 -16.47 2.46 10.53
CA CYS A 50 -15.63 1.26 10.42
C CYS A 50 -15.38 0.67 11.81
N LYS A 51 -15.44 -0.66 11.91
CA LYS A 51 -15.19 -1.40 13.15
C LYS A 51 -14.29 -2.59 12.88
N LYS A 52 -13.46 -2.90 13.86
CA LYS A 52 -12.68 -4.15 13.93
C LYS A 52 -13.05 -4.86 15.23
N ILE A 53 -13.37 -6.12 15.13
CA ILE A 53 -13.62 -7.00 16.27
C ILE A 53 -12.57 -8.11 16.21
N ASP A 54 -11.73 -8.17 17.21
CA ASP A 54 -10.76 -9.26 17.32
C ASP A 54 -11.47 -10.48 17.89
N HIS A 55 -11.46 -11.57 17.13
CA HIS A 55 -11.96 -12.86 17.58
C HIS A 55 -10.80 -13.67 18.14
N ASP A 56 -10.78 -13.78 19.44
CA ASP A 56 -10.17 -14.75 20.31
C ASP A 56 -8.73 -15.30 20.02
N LEU A 57 -8.52 -16.53 20.50
CA LEU A 57 -7.27 -17.31 20.57
C LEU A 57 -6.56 -17.52 19.21
N PHE A 58 -7.26 -17.41 18.08
CA PHE A 58 -6.70 -17.70 16.75
C PHE A 58 -6.31 -16.45 15.97
N GLY A 59 -6.58 -15.25 16.51
CA GLY A 59 -6.22 -13.96 15.89
C GLY A 59 -7.03 -13.59 14.65
N TYR A 60 -8.14 -14.27 14.36
CA TYR A 60 -9.08 -13.85 13.31
C TYR A 60 -9.72 -12.52 13.67
N ARG A 61 -10.02 -11.71 12.64
CA ARG A 61 -10.64 -10.40 12.81
C ARG A 61 -11.88 -10.28 11.96
N GLU A 62 -12.97 -9.84 12.57
CA GLU A 62 -14.14 -9.36 11.83
C GLU A 62 -13.96 -7.86 11.56
N ILE A 63 -14.01 -7.49 10.30
CA ILE A 63 -13.94 -6.10 9.84
C ILE A 63 -15.33 -5.69 9.35
N SER A 64 -15.84 -4.56 9.83
CA SER A 64 -17.09 -3.96 9.37
C SER A 64 -16.81 -2.62 8.71
N ILE A 65 -17.31 -2.43 7.49
CA ILE A 65 -17.06 -1.26 6.64
C ILE A 65 -18.39 -0.78 6.04
N PRO A 66 -18.64 0.55 5.98
CA PRO A 66 -19.78 1.11 5.28
C PRO A 66 -19.73 0.82 3.78
N CYS A 67 -20.87 0.48 3.17
CA CYS A 67 -20.95 0.17 1.73
C CYS A 67 -20.52 1.34 0.84
N ASN A 68 -20.73 2.58 1.27
CA ASN A 68 -20.31 3.78 0.53
C ASN A 68 -18.79 3.93 0.38
N LYS A 69 -17.99 3.25 1.21
CA LYS A 69 -16.52 3.23 1.06
C LYS A 69 -16.06 2.50 -0.21
N ILE A 70 -16.86 1.54 -0.66
CA ILE A 70 -16.59 0.76 -1.89
C ILE A 70 -17.30 1.36 -3.09
N LEU A 71 -18.51 1.88 -2.90
CA LEU A 71 -19.31 2.52 -3.92
C LEU A 71 -18.79 3.94 -4.22
N LYS A 72 -19.17 4.53 -5.37
CA LYS A 72 -18.64 5.84 -5.80
C LYS A 72 -19.16 7.06 -5.01
N GLY A 73 -20.16 6.89 -4.14
CA GLY A 73 -20.76 7.99 -3.42
C GLY A 73 -21.69 7.54 -2.31
N GLU A 74 -22.04 8.47 -1.42
CA GLU A 74 -22.96 8.20 -0.30
C GLU A 74 -24.37 7.85 -0.78
N GLU A 75 -24.77 8.30 -1.97
CA GLU A 75 -26.08 8.06 -2.57
C GLU A 75 -26.18 6.71 -3.29
N ASP A 76 -25.03 6.09 -3.66
CA ASP A 76 -25.04 4.77 -4.32
C ASP A 76 -25.31 3.67 -3.29
N LYS A 77 -26.54 3.19 -3.23
CA LYS A 77 -27.00 2.10 -2.35
C LYS A 77 -27.01 0.74 -3.05
N ASN A 78 -26.20 0.56 -4.08
CA ASN A 78 -26.22 -0.69 -4.86
C ASN A 78 -25.50 -1.83 -4.11
N HIS A 79 -26.16 -2.39 -3.11
CA HIS A 79 -25.67 -3.52 -2.31
C HIS A 79 -25.33 -4.75 -3.16
N GLU A 80 -25.93 -4.94 -4.34
CA GLU A 80 -25.63 -6.07 -5.21
C GLU A 80 -24.19 -5.98 -5.78
N ARG A 81 -23.67 -4.77 -6.01
CA ARG A 81 -22.26 -4.58 -6.42
C ARG A 81 -21.30 -4.97 -5.29
N VAL A 82 -21.61 -4.54 -4.07
CA VAL A 82 -20.82 -4.89 -2.87
C VAL A 82 -20.86 -6.41 -2.66
N LYS A 83 -22.04 -7.02 -2.71
CA LYS A 83 -22.22 -8.46 -2.57
C LYS A 83 -21.43 -9.26 -3.62
N LYS A 84 -21.51 -8.85 -4.89
CA LYS A 84 -20.74 -9.49 -5.98
C LYS A 84 -19.24 -9.37 -5.74
N ALA A 85 -18.75 -8.21 -5.32
CA ALA A 85 -17.33 -8.00 -5.00
C ALA A 85 -16.86 -8.91 -3.85
N LEU A 86 -17.61 -8.97 -2.76
CA LEU A 86 -17.29 -9.81 -1.60
C LEU A 86 -17.31 -11.31 -1.95
N LEU A 87 -18.34 -11.78 -2.67
CA LEU A 87 -18.42 -13.17 -3.12
C LEU A 87 -17.30 -13.54 -4.09
N SER A 88 -16.89 -12.59 -4.94
CA SER A 88 -15.75 -12.79 -5.83
C SER A 88 -14.44 -12.88 -5.05
N LEU A 89 -14.20 -11.98 -4.07
CA LEU A 89 -13.02 -12.02 -3.20
C LEU A 89 -12.92 -13.31 -2.38
N CYS A 90 -14.03 -13.91 -1.97
CA CYS A 90 -14.01 -15.22 -1.30
C CYS A 90 -13.49 -16.35 -2.19
N LYS A 91 -13.59 -16.19 -3.51
CA LYS A 91 -13.16 -17.20 -4.49
C LYS A 91 -11.79 -16.91 -5.10
N LYS A 92 -11.29 -15.69 -4.94
CA LYS A 92 -10.02 -15.26 -5.50
C LYS A 92 -8.91 -15.38 -4.47
N THR A 93 -7.74 -15.74 -4.96
CA THR A 93 -6.51 -15.77 -4.19
C THR A 93 -5.59 -14.62 -4.59
N LEU A 94 -4.93 -14.07 -3.60
CA LEU A 94 -3.74 -13.25 -3.74
C LEU A 94 -2.55 -14.20 -3.62
N GLU A 95 -1.74 -14.27 -4.66
CA GLU A 95 -0.55 -15.10 -4.68
C GLU A 95 0.70 -14.22 -4.68
N TYR A 96 1.62 -14.53 -3.80
CA TYR A 96 2.92 -13.91 -3.75
C TYR A 96 4.00 -14.97 -3.79
N GLU A 97 5.04 -14.74 -4.57
CA GLU A 97 6.17 -15.64 -4.75
C GLU A 97 7.46 -14.84 -4.87
N ASP A 98 8.44 -15.21 -4.07
CA ASP A 98 9.82 -14.77 -4.19
C ASP A 98 10.76 -15.99 -4.18
N ASN A 99 12.08 -15.76 -4.06
CA ASN A 99 13.07 -16.84 -4.07
C ASN A 99 12.95 -17.81 -2.89
N ASN A 100 12.24 -17.42 -1.81
CA ASN A 100 12.20 -18.15 -0.55
C ASN A 100 10.81 -18.67 -0.20
N ILE A 101 9.75 -17.99 -0.65
CA ILE A 101 8.38 -18.23 -0.21
C ILE A 101 7.42 -18.16 -1.38
N TRP A 102 6.55 -19.16 -1.50
CA TRP A 102 5.29 -19.06 -2.22
C TRP A 102 4.13 -19.10 -1.21
N THR A 103 3.17 -18.19 -1.38
CA THR A 103 1.97 -18.15 -0.55
C THR A 103 0.75 -17.75 -1.36
N ALA A 104 -0.41 -18.33 -1.02
CA ALA A 104 -1.69 -18.00 -1.61
C ALA A 104 -2.73 -17.80 -0.51
N LEU A 105 -3.42 -16.66 -0.53
CA LEU A 105 -4.30 -16.22 0.54
C LEU A 105 -5.63 -15.72 0.00
N ASN A 106 -6.74 -16.07 0.67
CA ASN A 106 -8.04 -15.46 0.45
C ASN A 106 -8.19 -14.24 1.36
N ILE A 107 -8.50 -13.07 0.80
CA ILE A 107 -8.60 -11.83 1.57
C ILE A 107 -9.84 -11.80 2.46
N VAL A 108 -10.95 -12.35 1.97
CA VAL A 108 -12.27 -12.27 2.59
C VAL A 108 -12.82 -13.66 2.91
N ALA A 109 -13.29 -13.86 4.14
CA ALA A 109 -14.07 -15.03 4.53
C ALA A 109 -15.37 -14.58 5.22
N PHE A 110 -16.42 -15.41 5.13
CA PHE A 110 -17.72 -15.21 5.77
C PHE A 110 -18.33 -13.80 5.58
N PRO A 111 -18.48 -13.30 4.34
CA PRO A 111 -19.00 -11.96 4.10
C PRO A 111 -20.48 -11.87 4.49
N LYS A 112 -20.85 -10.76 5.13
CA LYS A 112 -22.20 -10.45 5.58
C LYS A 112 -22.53 -9.00 5.23
N ILE A 113 -23.74 -8.73 4.78
CA ILE A 113 -24.24 -7.37 4.55
C ILE A 113 -25.41 -7.09 5.49
N THR A 114 -25.28 -6.06 6.32
CA THR A 114 -26.35 -5.56 7.19
C THR A 114 -27.05 -4.40 6.47
N LYS A 115 -28.11 -4.73 5.71
CA LYS A 115 -28.82 -3.74 4.84
C LYS A 115 -29.36 -2.55 5.64
N ARG A 116 -29.85 -2.78 6.88
CA ARG A 116 -30.40 -1.72 7.74
C ARG A 116 -29.35 -0.67 8.11
N GLU A 117 -28.11 -1.10 8.34
CA GLU A 117 -27.00 -0.24 8.74
C GLU A 117 -26.17 0.25 7.55
N ASN A 118 -26.47 -0.24 6.35
CA ASN A 118 -25.68 0.00 5.12
C ASN A 118 -24.21 -0.37 5.27
N ASN A 119 -23.92 -1.41 6.07
CA ASN A 119 -22.58 -1.94 6.31
C ASN A 119 -22.44 -3.35 5.78
N PHE A 120 -21.21 -3.72 5.45
CA PHE A 120 -20.80 -5.10 5.23
C PHE A 120 -19.70 -5.47 6.21
N SER A 121 -19.66 -6.74 6.59
CA SER A 121 -18.58 -7.30 7.40
C SER A 121 -18.06 -8.58 6.79
N PHE A 122 -16.84 -8.93 7.15
CA PHE A 122 -16.18 -10.17 6.78
C PHE A 122 -15.05 -10.48 7.74
N THR A 123 -14.66 -11.74 7.79
CA THR A 123 -13.54 -12.19 8.58
C THR A 123 -12.27 -12.24 7.73
N ILE A 124 -11.14 -11.84 8.31
CA ILE A 124 -9.82 -11.94 7.70
C ILE A 124 -8.91 -12.81 8.55
N HIS A 125 -8.02 -13.54 7.86
CA HIS A 125 -6.99 -14.33 8.51
C HIS A 125 -5.87 -13.44 9.05
N PRO A 126 -5.25 -13.75 10.21
CA PRO A 126 -4.14 -12.96 10.76
C PRO A 126 -3.00 -12.69 9.75
N ILE A 127 -2.61 -13.71 8.98
CA ILE A 127 -1.56 -13.60 7.96
C ILE A 127 -1.87 -12.51 6.93
N ILE A 128 -3.14 -12.29 6.56
CA ILE A 128 -3.50 -11.19 5.64
C ILE A 128 -3.19 -9.84 6.25
N TRP A 129 -3.51 -9.68 7.53
CA TRP A 129 -3.21 -8.43 8.25
C TRP A 129 -1.71 -8.20 8.36
N ASP A 130 -0.94 -9.28 8.56
CA ASP A 130 0.52 -9.24 8.58
C ASP A 130 1.08 -8.85 7.22
N CYS A 131 0.58 -9.44 6.13
CA CYS A 131 0.99 -9.08 4.76
C CYS A 131 0.68 -7.62 4.39
N ILE A 132 -0.46 -7.08 4.88
CA ILE A 132 -0.82 -5.67 4.64
C ILE A 132 0.20 -4.74 5.30
N LEU A 133 0.73 -5.12 6.46
CA LEU A 133 1.68 -4.35 7.26
C LEU A 133 3.15 -4.77 7.06
N ASP A 134 3.41 -5.76 6.21
CA ASP A 134 4.78 -6.16 5.89
C ASP A 134 5.40 -5.21 4.86
N PHE A 135 6.25 -4.33 5.33
CA PHE A 135 6.99 -3.36 4.52
C PHE A 135 8.46 -3.76 4.30
N SER A 136 8.85 -4.97 4.69
CA SER A 136 10.23 -5.47 4.56
C SER A 136 10.74 -5.48 3.10
N LYS A 137 9.82 -5.61 2.14
CA LYS A 137 10.11 -5.54 0.69
C LYS A 137 9.86 -4.14 0.10
N GLY A 138 9.60 -3.15 0.94
CA GLY A 138 9.22 -1.80 0.53
C GLY A 138 7.70 -1.57 0.51
N TYR A 139 7.30 -0.38 0.11
CA TYR A 139 5.89 0.04 0.11
C TYR A 139 5.58 1.04 -1.02
N ARG A 140 4.28 1.29 -1.20
CA ARG A 140 3.75 2.27 -2.15
C ARG A 140 2.74 3.18 -1.46
N PRO A 141 2.93 4.50 -1.47
CA PRO A 141 1.93 5.44 -0.97
C PRO A 141 0.75 5.52 -1.96
N ILE A 142 -0.45 5.38 -1.45
CA ILE A 142 -1.70 5.38 -2.22
C ILE A 142 -2.58 6.53 -1.75
N GLU A 143 -2.83 7.50 -2.59
CA GLU A 143 -3.79 8.57 -2.29
C GLU A 143 -5.22 8.04 -2.45
N LEU A 144 -5.89 7.80 -1.34
CA LEU A 144 -7.22 7.16 -1.33
C LEU A 144 -8.28 7.96 -2.11
N LYS A 145 -8.14 9.29 -2.18
CA LYS A 145 -9.03 10.15 -2.97
C LYS A 145 -8.86 9.89 -4.47
N VAL A 146 -7.62 9.83 -4.94
CA VAL A 146 -7.29 9.62 -6.35
C VAL A 146 -7.74 8.23 -6.82
N VAL A 147 -7.41 7.19 -6.08
CA VAL A 147 -7.74 5.81 -6.50
C VAL A 147 -9.24 5.51 -6.50
N LYS A 148 -10.06 6.25 -5.71
CA LYS A 148 -11.51 6.11 -5.73
C LYS A 148 -12.15 6.56 -7.04
N ASP A 149 -11.51 7.49 -7.75
CA ASP A 149 -12.03 8.03 -9.01
C ASP A 149 -11.68 7.17 -10.23
N PHE A 150 -10.78 6.21 -10.08
CA PHE A 150 -10.45 5.28 -11.16
C PHE A 150 -11.60 4.32 -11.46
N VAL A 151 -11.76 4.03 -12.75
CA VAL A 151 -12.79 3.10 -13.28
C VAL A 151 -12.21 1.81 -13.81
N SER A 152 -10.89 1.76 -14.05
CA SER A 152 -10.18 0.59 -14.54
C SER A 152 -9.31 -0.03 -13.45
N GLU A 153 -9.41 -1.35 -13.28
CA GLU A 153 -8.52 -2.12 -12.41
C GLU A 153 -7.06 -2.04 -12.87
N TYR A 154 -6.82 -1.92 -14.16
CA TYR A 154 -5.45 -1.77 -14.70
C TYR A 154 -4.86 -0.41 -14.35
N THR A 155 -5.68 0.65 -14.39
CA THR A 155 -5.27 1.97 -13.92
C THR A 155 -4.84 1.93 -12.46
N MET A 156 -5.61 1.29 -11.58
CA MET A 156 -5.25 1.11 -10.17
C MET A 156 -3.93 0.35 -10.01
N ARG A 157 -3.72 -0.71 -10.79
CA ARG A 157 -2.47 -1.50 -10.75
C ARG A 157 -1.26 -0.69 -11.20
N PHE A 158 -1.36 0.04 -12.32
CA PHE A 158 -0.27 0.90 -12.77
C PHE A 158 -0.03 2.07 -11.84
N TYR A 159 -1.08 2.65 -11.24
CA TYR A 159 -0.93 3.66 -10.20
C TYR A 159 -0.09 3.14 -9.02
N GLU A 160 -0.39 1.95 -8.51
CA GLU A 160 0.37 1.32 -7.42
C GLU A 160 1.82 1.05 -7.81
N LEU A 161 2.05 0.53 -9.01
CA LEU A 161 3.40 0.25 -9.50
C LEU A 161 4.26 1.51 -9.67
N MET A 162 3.65 2.61 -10.11
CA MET A 162 4.32 3.88 -10.36
C MET A 162 4.41 4.78 -9.14
N SER A 163 3.60 4.54 -8.10
CA SER A 163 3.65 5.33 -6.89
C SER A 163 5.03 5.22 -6.24
N ASN A 164 5.66 6.36 -6.03
CA ASN A 164 7.03 6.48 -5.49
C ASN A 164 8.08 5.62 -6.23
N GLN A 165 7.88 5.38 -7.53
CA GLN A 165 8.83 4.65 -8.38
C GLN A 165 9.81 5.63 -9.01
N GLU A 166 11.10 5.48 -8.67
CA GLU A 166 12.18 6.37 -9.16
C GLU A 166 12.94 5.76 -10.34
N THR A 167 13.03 4.44 -10.38
CA THR A 167 13.76 3.72 -11.42
C THR A 167 12.83 3.12 -12.48
N THR A 168 13.37 2.82 -13.65
CA THR A 168 12.62 2.11 -14.70
C THR A 168 12.28 0.69 -14.26
N LEU A 169 10.99 0.32 -14.39
CA LEU A 169 10.53 -1.05 -14.19
C LEU A 169 10.59 -1.82 -15.50
N GLU A 170 11.22 -2.97 -15.50
CA GLU A 170 11.26 -3.86 -16.65
C GLU A 170 10.48 -5.14 -16.37
N PHE A 171 9.50 -5.44 -17.23
CA PHE A 171 8.71 -6.66 -17.15
C PHE A 171 8.79 -7.43 -18.47
N SER A 172 9.06 -8.73 -18.40
CA SER A 172 8.79 -9.61 -19.53
C SER A 172 7.28 -9.66 -19.80
N LEU A 173 6.88 -9.95 -21.02
CA LEU A 173 5.47 -10.13 -21.38
C LEU A 173 4.80 -11.20 -20.50
N GLU A 174 5.52 -12.29 -20.22
CA GLU A 174 5.03 -13.37 -19.37
C GLU A 174 4.83 -12.91 -17.92
N LYS A 175 5.81 -12.17 -17.37
CA LYS A 175 5.72 -11.60 -16.03
C LYS A 175 4.53 -10.66 -15.90
N LEU A 176 4.32 -9.77 -16.88
CA LEU A 176 3.18 -8.84 -16.89
C LEU A 176 1.85 -9.60 -16.94
N ARG A 177 1.74 -10.61 -17.84
CA ARG A 177 0.54 -11.46 -17.92
C ARG A 177 0.26 -12.18 -16.60
N SER A 178 1.26 -12.80 -16.00
CA SER A 178 1.14 -13.52 -14.74
C SER A 178 0.72 -12.58 -13.60
N MET A 179 1.39 -11.43 -13.45
CA MET A 179 1.10 -10.48 -12.39
C MET A 179 -0.34 -9.92 -12.43
N PHE A 180 -0.88 -9.72 -13.63
CA PHE A 180 -2.25 -9.25 -13.84
C PHE A 180 -3.27 -10.38 -14.07
N LYS A 181 -2.85 -11.65 -14.00
CA LYS A 181 -3.66 -12.85 -14.32
C LYS A 181 -4.36 -12.73 -15.69
N LEU A 182 -3.56 -12.44 -16.72
CA LEU A 182 -4.00 -12.23 -18.11
C LEU A 182 -3.63 -13.39 -19.04
N GLU A 183 -3.25 -14.53 -18.52
CA GLU A 183 -2.82 -15.70 -19.31
C GLU A 183 -3.90 -16.12 -20.33
N ASN A 184 -5.16 -16.06 -19.91
CA ASN A 184 -6.30 -16.43 -20.72
C ASN A 184 -7.08 -15.24 -21.32
N LYS A 185 -6.58 -14.00 -21.11
CA LYS A 185 -7.16 -12.77 -21.65
C LYS A 185 -6.26 -12.19 -22.72
N TYR A 186 -6.86 -11.48 -23.68
CA TYR A 186 -6.12 -10.75 -24.73
C TYR A 186 -5.10 -11.61 -25.48
N LYS A 187 -5.60 -12.50 -26.36
CA LYS A 187 -4.77 -13.41 -27.16
C LYS A 187 -3.68 -12.67 -27.95
N SER A 188 -3.99 -11.52 -28.53
CA SER A 188 -3.01 -10.64 -29.19
C SER A 188 -2.32 -9.75 -28.18
N VAL A 189 -0.99 -9.61 -28.32
CA VAL A 189 -0.18 -8.69 -27.51
C VAL A 189 -0.59 -7.23 -27.76
N ASN A 190 -0.93 -6.88 -29.00
CA ASN A 190 -1.38 -5.53 -29.32
C ASN A 190 -2.70 -5.19 -28.59
N MET A 191 -3.64 -6.14 -28.52
CA MET A 191 -4.88 -5.97 -27.76
C MET A 191 -4.60 -5.85 -26.25
N LEU A 192 -3.65 -6.61 -25.72
CA LEU A 192 -3.21 -6.46 -24.33
C LEU A 192 -2.67 -5.05 -24.10
N VAL A 193 -1.77 -4.56 -24.95
CA VAL A 193 -1.21 -3.20 -24.81
C VAL A 193 -2.31 -2.15 -24.84
N GLU A 194 -3.22 -2.22 -25.81
CA GLU A 194 -4.33 -1.27 -25.95
C GLU A 194 -5.26 -1.27 -24.73
N LYS A 195 -5.72 -2.47 -24.31
CA LYS A 195 -6.76 -2.60 -23.28
C LYS A 195 -6.24 -2.53 -21.85
N THR A 196 -4.95 -2.67 -21.62
CA THR A 196 -4.37 -2.60 -20.29
C THR A 196 -3.44 -1.40 -20.12
N ILE A 197 -2.40 -1.29 -20.97
CA ILE A 197 -1.36 -0.28 -20.78
C ILE A 197 -1.82 1.11 -21.24
N ILE A 198 -2.30 1.22 -22.49
CA ILE A 198 -2.71 2.52 -23.05
C ILE A 198 -3.91 3.06 -22.31
N GLN A 199 -4.94 2.24 -22.08
CA GLN A 199 -6.13 2.65 -21.35
C GLN A 199 -5.81 3.11 -19.91
N ALA A 200 -4.90 2.41 -19.22
CA ALA A 200 -4.46 2.81 -17.89
C ALA A 200 -3.70 4.14 -17.92
N LYS A 201 -2.80 4.32 -18.90
CA LYS A 201 -2.05 5.56 -19.07
C LYS A 201 -2.99 6.75 -19.31
N GLU A 202 -3.94 6.62 -20.23
CA GLU A 202 -4.90 7.70 -20.55
C GLU A 202 -5.75 8.11 -19.34
N GLU A 203 -6.12 7.17 -18.48
CA GLU A 203 -6.86 7.50 -17.27
C GLU A 203 -5.96 8.15 -16.21
N LEU A 204 -4.71 7.69 -16.04
CA LEU A 204 -3.73 8.32 -15.15
C LEU A 204 -3.36 9.73 -15.59
N ASP A 205 -3.12 9.95 -16.88
CA ASP A 205 -2.82 11.27 -17.44
C ASP A 205 -3.90 12.31 -17.10
N LYS A 206 -5.16 11.88 -16.98
CA LYS A 206 -6.32 12.75 -16.70
C LYS A 206 -6.61 12.93 -15.22
N LYS A 207 -6.39 11.92 -14.37
CA LYS A 207 -6.94 11.87 -13.02
C LYS A 207 -5.89 11.75 -11.91
N SER A 208 -4.63 11.55 -12.25
CA SER A 208 -3.58 11.28 -11.27
C SER A 208 -2.50 12.37 -11.28
N PRO A 209 -1.89 12.70 -10.12
CA PRO A 209 -0.76 13.62 -10.05
C PRO A 209 0.49 13.10 -10.74
N PHE A 210 0.55 11.80 -11.03
CA PHE A 210 1.60 11.17 -11.84
C PHE A 210 0.99 10.13 -12.78
N SER A 211 1.72 9.84 -13.84
CA SER A 211 1.43 8.82 -14.82
C SER A 211 2.69 8.03 -15.13
N PHE A 212 2.70 7.33 -16.22
CA PHE A 212 3.88 6.63 -16.71
C PHE A 212 4.02 6.78 -18.22
N ASP A 213 5.22 6.58 -18.70
CA ASP A 213 5.46 6.29 -20.12
C ASP A 213 6.10 4.91 -20.25
N PHE A 214 6.15 4.36 -21.46
CA PHE A 214 6.61 3.01 -21.66
C PHE A 214 7.28 2.79 -23.01
N GLU A 215 8.19 1.82 -23.06
CA GLU A 215 8.83 1.31 -24.26
C GLU A 215 8.53 -0.17 -24.45
N ILE A 216 8.30 -0.57 -25.70
CA ILE A 216 8.07 -1.98 -26.06
C ILE A 216 9.42 -2.61 -26.39
N VAL A 217 9.80 -3.63 -25.62
CA VAL A 217 11.03 -4.39 -25.85
C VAL A 217 10.76 -5.49 -26.88
N ARG A 218 11.51 -5.47 -27.97
CA ARG A 218 11.40 -6.45 -29.07
C ARG A 218 12.67 -7.27 -29.20
N LYS A 219 12.54 -8.54 -29.59
CA LYS A 219 13.67 -9.43 -29.88
C LYS A 219 13.44 -10.22 -31.16
N GLY A 220 14.56 -10.62 -31.79
CA GLY A 220 14.59 -11.46 -32.99
C GLY A 220 14.33 -10.72 -34.31
N LYS A 221 14.61 -11.39 -35.46
CA LYS A 221 14.46 -10.82 -36.80
C LYS A 221 13.03 -10.38 -37.13
N GLY A 222 11.99 -10.95 -36.51
CA GLY A 222 10.58 -10.58 -36.67
C GLY A 222 10.08 -9.51 -35.70
N GLY A 223 10.93 -8.93 -34.88
CA GLY A 223 10.55 -7.89 -33.92
C GLY A 223 9.48 -8.33 -32.92
N LYS A 224 9.50 -9.59 -32.46
CA LYS A 224 8.53 -10.11 -31.48
C LYS A 224 8.61 -9.33 -30.17
N ILE A 225 7.46 -8.90 -29.66
CA ILE A 225 7.38 -8.24 -28.36
C ILE A 225 7.69 -9.26 -27.26
N VAL A 226 8.68 -8.96 -26.43
CA VAL A 226 9.14 -9.82 -25.33
C VAL A 226 8.96 -9.18 -23.96
N GLY A 227 8.72 -7.88 -23.90
CA GLY A 227 8.55 -7.17 -22.64
C GLY A 227 8.28 -5.69 -22.82
N PHE A 228 8.29 -5.00 -21.70
CA PHE A 228 8.01 -3.59 -21.59
C PHE A 228 8.92 -2.96 -20.54
N LYS A 229 9.29 -1.69 -20.76
CA LYS A 229 9.93 -0.83 -19.78
C LYS A 229 8.97 0.29 -19.43
N PHE A 230 8.81 0.58 -18.15
CA PHE A 230 7.92 1.62 -17.65
C PHE A 230 8.71 2.59 -16.79
N TRP A 231 8.44 3.89 -16.91
CA TRP A 231 8.98 4.91 -16.02
C TRP A 231 7.91 5.93 -15.66
N ARG A 232 8.00 6.41 -14.44
CA ARG A 232 7.07 7.38 -13.89
C ARG A 232 7.26 8.76 -14.54
N ILE A 233 6.16 9.44 -14.85
CA ILE A 233 6.13 10.83 -15.24
C ILE A 233 5.23 11.62 -14.29
N ILE A 234 5.61 12.87 -14.00
CA ILE A 234 4.82 13.75 -13.13
C ILE A 234 3.87 14.57 -14.01
N ASN A 235 2.60 14.56 -13.66
CA ASN A 235 1.58 15.33 -14.37
C ASN A 235 1.53 16.76 -13.82
N LYS A 236 2.26 17.68 -14.46
CA LYS A 236 2.39 19.08 -14.03
C LYS A 236 1.07 19.85 -14.06
N ASN A 237 0.09 19.39 -14.82
CA ASN A 237 -1.22 20.05 -14.96
C ASN A 237 -2.23 19.57 -13.92
N HIS A 238 -1.85 18.63 -13.06
CA HIS A 238 -2.74 18.15 -12.00
C HIS A 238 -2.86 19.20 -10.88
N PRO A 239 -4.08 19.49 -10.38
CA PRO A 239 -4.29 20.51 -9.33
C PRO A 239 -3.45 20.33 -8.07
N ASP A 240 -3.11 19.08 -7.73
CA ASP A 240 -2.32 18.76 -6.53
C ASP A 240 -0.79 18.87 -6.75
N PHE A 241 -0.34 19.21 -7.96
CA PHE A 241 1.09 19.31 -8.28
C PHE A 241 1.81 20.41 -7.45
N GLU A 242 1.18 21.56 -7.25
CA GLU A 242 1.75 22.63 -6.43
C GLU A 242 1.86 22.23 -4.96
N SER A 243 0.84 21.55 -4.43
CA SER A 243 0.84 21.03 -3.06
C SER A 243 1.95 19.99 -2.85
N GLN A 244 2.20 19.15 -3.85
CA GLN A 244 3.30 18.17 -3.81
C GLN A 244 4.67 18.85 -3.85
N ASN A 245 4.86 19.88 -4.68
CA ASN A 245 6.12 20.64 -4.74
C ASN A 245 6.44 21.36 -3.43
N ILE A 246 5.44 21.92 -2.75
CA ILE A 246 5.61 22.53 -1.42
C ILE A 246 6.02 21.46 -0.41
N ALA A 247 5.33 20.32 -0.39
CA ALA A 247 5.66 19.20 0.48
C ALA A 247 7.08 18.64 0.22
N ILE A 248 7.52 18.58 -1.06
CA ILE A 248 8.88 18.18 -1.44
C ILE A 248 9.91 19.18 -0.91
N LYS A 249 9.66 20.50 -1.00
CA LYS A 249 10.57 21.54 -0.49
C LYS A 249 10.68 21.49 1.03
N GLU A 250 9.57 21.33 1.75
CA GLU A 250 9.57 21.20 3.20
C GLU A 250 10.29 19.92 3.68
N ARG A 251 10.25 18.87 2.87
CA ARG A 251 10.93 17.59 3.10
C ARG A 251 12.41 17.62 2.73
N SER A 252 12.86 18.53 1.86
CA SER A 252 14.23 18.52 1.32
C SER A 252 15.31 18.45 2.40
N ASP A 253 15.11 19.12 3.53
CA ASP A 253 16.09 19.13 4.65
C ASP A 253 16.23 17.76 5.34
N ILE A 254 15.19 16.96 5.38
CA ILE A 254 15.26 15.62 6.00
C ILE A 254 15.85 14.58 5.04
N TYR A 255 15.66 14.75 3.73
CA TYR A 255 16.23 13.87 2.69
C TYR A 255 17.75 13.94 2.58
N TRP A 256 18.40 14.90 3.22
CA TRP A 256 19.86 14.95 3.28
C TRP A 256 20.48 13.79 4.06
N HIS A 257 19.75 13.25 5.03
CA HIS A 257 20.23 12.19 5.91
C HIS A 257 19.42 10.90 5.84
N LEU A 258 18.18 10.99 5.39
CA LEU A 258 17.26 9.87 5.22
C LEU A 258 16.94 9.68 3.74
N THR A 259 16.80 8.45 3.33
CA THR A 259 16.33 8.13 1.96
C THR A 259 14.86 8.51 1.79
N ASN A 260 14.41 8.68 0.54
CA ASN A 260 13.00 8.93 0.27
C ASN A 260 12.07 7.90 0.90
N PRO A 261 12.34 6.57 0.80
CA PRO A 261 11.55 5.57 1.49
C PRO A 261 11.49 5.73 3.01
N GLU A 262 12.63 5.99 3.66
CA GLU A 262 12.69 6.21 5.11
C GLU A 262 11.87 7.44 5.54
N CYS A 263 11.99 8.54 4.81
CA CYS A 263 11.21 9.76 5.07
C CYS A 263 9.70 9.50 4.91
N ASP A 264 9.30 8.88 3.80
CA ASP A 264 7.90 8.59 3.54
C ASP A 264 7.33 7.62 4.58
N TYR A 265 8.12 6.65 5.03
CA TYR A 265 7.73 5.74 6.09
C TYR A 265 7.47 6.46 7.41
N LEU A 266 8.41 7.32 7.82
CA LEU A 266 8.26 8.12 9.04
C LEU A 266 7.06 9.05 8.97
N LEU A 267 6.90 9.78 7.85
CA LEU A 267 5.84 10.77 7.68
C LEU A 267 4.45 10.13 7.52
N ASN A 268 4.33 9.10 6.70
CA ASN A 268 3.04 8.59 6.24
C ASN A 268 2.60 7.31 6.96
N VAL A 269 3.53 6.49 7.46
CA VAL A 269 3.22 5.26 8.19
C VAL A 269 3.20 5.51 9.70
N LEU A 270 4.25 6.17 10.21
CA LEU A 270 4.42 6.40 11.64
C LEU A 270 3.89 7.75 12.10
N ASP A 271 3.33 8.55 11.17
CA ASP A 271 2.69 9.85 11.40
C ASP A 271 3.61 10.88 12.10
N PHE A 272 4.94 10.76 11.90
CA PHE A 272 5.85 11.81 12.34
C PHE A 272 5.67 13.07 11.50
N ASP A 273 5.77 14.23 12.12
CA ASP A 273 5.91 15.48 11.38
C ASP A 273 7.39 15.82 11.11
N VAL A 274 7.64 16.78 10.20
CA VAL A 274 9.01 17.18 9.85
C VAL A 274 9.80 17.69 11.05
N PRO A 275 9.25 18.52 11.95
CA PRO A 275 9.91 18.91 13.21
C PRO A 275 10.28 17.73 14.09
N GLU A 276 9.42 16.75 14.26
CA GLU A 276 9.67 15.55 15.05
C GLU A 276 10.81 14.70 14.46
N ILE A 277 10.84 14.55 13.13
CA ILE A 277 11.93 13.87 12.42
C ILE A 277 13.25 14.61 12.64
N LYS A 278 13.26 15.93 12.44
CA LYS A 278 14.46 16.75 12.66
C LYS A 278 14.98 16.63 14.10
N LYS A 279 14.08 16.69 15.09
CA LYS A 279 14.42 16.54 16.51
C LYS A 279 15.08 15.20 16.86
N ASN A 280 14.72 14.14 16.15
CA ASN A 280 15.22 12.78 16.38
C ASN A 280 16.26 12.33 15.35
N MET A 281 16.75 13.24 14.49
CA MET A 281 17.65 12.93 13.39
C MET A 281 18.91 12.18 13.83
N ASP A 282 19.48 12.56 14.97
CA ASP A 282 20.70 11.90 15.50
C ASP A 282 20.43 10.43 15.87
N THR A 283 19.22 10.11 16.33
CA THR A 283 18.82 8.73 16.60
C THR A 283 18.73 7.93 15.29
N PHE A 284 18.12 8.48 14.26
CA PHE A 284 18.00 7.81 12.95
C PHE A 284 19.39 7.59 12.31
N LYS A 285 20.28 8.59 12.37
CA LYS A 285 21.66 8.45 11.90
C LYS A 285 22.41 7.36 12.66
N ALA A 286 22.32 7.35 13.98
CA ALA A 286 22.97 6.34 14.79
C ALA A 286 22.48 4.91 14.52
N VAL A 287 21.19 4.74 14.19
CA VAL A 287 20.66 3.43 13.77
C VAL A 287 21.29 3.00 12.45
N LYS A 288 21.40 3.90 11.45
CA LYS A 288 21.99 3.59 10.14
C LYS A 288 23.45 3.15 10.21
N GLU A 289 24.17 3.50 11.27
CA GLU A 289 25.54 3.03 11.51
C GLU A 289 25.61 1.57 12.01
N VAL A 290 24.51 1.03 12.52
CA VAL A 290 24.49 -0.29 13.17
C VAL A 290 23.51 -1.27 12.55
N ALA A 291 22.47 -0.78 11.81
CA ALA A 291 21.43 -1.59 11.18
C ALA A 291 20.77 -0.83 10.01
N ASP A 292 19.96 -1.53 9.22
CA ASP A 292 19.06 -0.90 8.24
C ASP A 292 17.89 -0.23 8.98
N LEU A 293 17.73 1.08 8.79
CA LEU A 293 16.69 1.86 9.48
C LEU A 293 15.28 1.40 9.10
N GLN A 294 15.02 1.11 7.82
CA GLN A 294 13.71 0.73 7.37
C GLN A 294 13.28 -0.65 7.87
N GLU A 295 14.22 -1.61 7.91
CA GLU A 295 13.98 -2.92 8.49
C GLU A 295 13.66 -2.81 10.00
N GLU A 296 14.40 -1.99 10.73
CA GLU A 296 14.17 -1.78 12.17
C GLU A 296 12.85 -1.07 12.46
N LEU A 297 12.49 -0.06 11.69
CA LEU A 297 11.18 0.58 11.80
C LEU A 297 10.05 -0.42 11.55
N THR A 298 10.19 -1.27 10.53
CA THR A 298 9.23 -2.34 10.23
C THR A 298 9.13 -3.35 11.37
N ARG A 299 10.27 -3.79 11.92
CA ARG A 299 10.34 -4.71 13.05
C ARG A 299 9.63 -4.16 14.29
N ILE A 300 9.88 -2.88 14.62
CA ILE A 300 9.26 -2.20 15.76
C ILE A 300 7.73 -2.13 15.55
N LEU A 301 7.29 -1.80 14.34
CA LEU A 301 5.90 -1.73 13.98
C LEU A 301 5.19 -3.09 14.20
N MET A 302 5.80 -4.17 13.73
CA MET A 302 5.30 -5.53 13.93
C MET A 302 5.27 -5.94 15.42
N GLN A 303 6.24 -5.48 16.20
CA GLN A 303 6.26 -5.72 17.64
C GLN A 303 5.16 -4.95 18.37
N MET A 304 4.94 -3.68 18.04
CA MET A 304 3.84 -2.88 18.57
C MET A 304 2.50 -3.58 18.33
N ARG A 305 2.30 -4.10 17.14
CA ARG A 305 1.12 -4.85 16.77
C ARG A 305 0.92 -6.10 17.63
N LYS A 306 1.96 -6.91 17.84
CA LYS A 306 1.90 -8.08 18.73
C LYS A 306 1.47 -7.70 20.16
N TYR A 307 1.91 -6.54 20.64
CA TYR A 307 1.51 -6.03 21.95
C TYR A 307 0.06 -5.55 21.97
N GLN A 308 -0.38 -4.85 20.92
CA GLN A 308 -1.79 -4.44 20.79
C GLN A 308 -2.75 -5.66 20.80
N HIS A 309 -2.36 -6.75 20.14
CA HIS A 309 -3.09 -8.02 20.20
C HIS A 309 -3.20 -8.61 21.61
N LYS A 310 -2.23 -8.35 22.46
CA LYS A 310 -2.24 -8.78 23.85
C LYS A 310 -2.94 -7.76 24.77
N GLY A 311 -3.71 -6.83 24.21
CA GLY A 311 -4.46 -5.82 24.95
C GLY A 311 -3.63 -4.62 25.45
N LYS A 312 -2.38 -4.46 24.98
CA LYS A 312 -1.57 -3.31 25.35
C LYS A 312 -1.88 -2.12 24.44
N GLU A 313 -2.40 -1.05 25.00
CA GLU A 313 -2.57 0.22 24.29
C GLU A 313 -1.30 1.06 24.36
N PHE A 314 -0.96 1.72 23.25
CA PHE A 314 0.15 2.68 23.20
C PHE A 314 -0.40 4.10 23.28
N THR A 315 -0.19 4.77 24.40
CA THR A 315 -0.54 6.19 24.59
C THR A 315 0.35 7.10 23.73
N ASN A 316 1.58 6.71 23.45
CA ASN A 316 2.53 7.43 22.61
C ASN A 316 3.28 6.47 21.68
N PRO A 317 2.71 6.11 20.52
CA PRO A 317 3.33 5.23 19.54
C PRO A 317 4.68 5.75 19.02
N LYS A 318 4.78 7.06 18.72
CA LYS A 318 6.01 7.71 18.25
C LYS A 318 7.13 7.61 19.26
N GLY A 319 6.80 7.90 20.53
CA GLY A 319 7.75 7.78 21.65
C GLY A 319 8.27 6.35 21.82
N TYR A 320 7.41 5.36 21.64
CA TYR A 320 7.80 3.95 21.67
C TYR A 320 8.80 3.63 20.55
N VAL A 321 8.56 4.08 19.33
CA VAL A 321 9.47 3.90 18.19
C VAL A 321 10.83 4.49 18.48
N ILE A 322 10.89 5.76 18.91
CA ILE A 322 12.17 6.42 19.21
C ILE A 322 12.94 5.74 20.34
N ASN A 323 12.26 5.34 21.41
CA ASN A 323 12.90 4.63 22.52
C ASN A 323 13.44 3.25 22.09
N SER A 324 12.68 2.50 21.29
CA SER A 324 13.15 1.20 20.76
C SER A 324 14.40 1.36 19.88
N LEU A 325 14.46 2.41 19.05
CA LEU A 325 15.64 2.71 18.24
C LEU A 325 16.85 3.10 19.10
N LYS A 326 16.64 3.90 20.15
CA LYS A 326 17.71 4.26 21.11
C LYS A 326 18.24 3.03 21.85
N GLU A 327 17.38 2.12 22.27
CA GLU A 327 17.78 0.87 22.91
C GLU A 327 18.63 0.00 21.97
N LEU A 328 18.27 -0.09 20.69
CA LEU A 328 19.04 -0.80 19.67
C LEU A 328 20.46 -0.25 19.57
N VAL A 329 20.59 1.08 19.44
CA VAL A 329 21.90 1.75 19.35
C VAL A 329 22.73 1.51 20.61
N ASN A 330 22.13 1.60 21.80
CA ASN A 330 22.82 1.35 23.06
C ASN A 330 23.32 -0.10 23.17
N GLN A 331 22.49 -1.07 22.80
CA GLN A 331 22.88 -2.49 22.77
C GLN A 331 24.04 -2.75 21.80
N ALA A 332 24.02 -2.09 20.62
CA ALA A 332 25.11 -2.21 19.66
C ALA A 332 26.43 -1.62 20.16
N LYS A 333 26.41 -0.48 20.90
CA LYS A 333 27.58 0.11 21.53
C LYS A 333 28.19 -0.80 22.60
N LEU A 334 27.34 -1.33 23.49
CA LEU A 334 27.76 -2.26 24.55
C LEU A 334 28.38 -3.57 23.99
N LYS A 335 27.92 -4.03 22.82
CA LYS A 335 28.52 -5.20 22.14
C LYS A 335 29.89 -4.87 21.53
N LYS A 336 30.13 -3.63 21.08
CA LYS A 336 31.44 -3.17 20.56
C LYS A 336 32.47 -2.97 21.65
N GLU A 337 32.06 -2.55 22.86
CA GLU A 337 32.94 -2.36 24.01
C GLU A 337 33.38 -3.67 24.70
N LYS A 338 32.66 -4.78 24.43
CA LYS A 338 32.96 -6.13 24.96
C LYS A 338 33.82 -6.98 24.01
N LYS A 339 34.13 -6.48 22.83
CA LYS A 339 35.05 -7.08 21.86
C LYS A 339 36.39 -6.36 21.84
#